data_18354c6ea7060d5b1822909fc0a3dacb
#
_entry.id   18354c6ea7060d5b1822909fc0a3dacb
#
_cell.length_a   1.000
_cell.length_b   1.000
_cell.length_c   1.000
_cell.angle_alpha   90.00
_cell.angle_beta   90.00
_cell.angle_gamma   90.00
#
_symmetry.space_group_name_H-M   'P 1'
#
loop_
_entity.id
_entity.type
_entity.pdbx_description
1 polymer ?
#
loop_
_entity_poly.entity_id
_entity_poly.type
_entity_poly.pdbx_seq_one_letter_code
_entity_poly.pdbx_strand_id
1 'polypeptide(L)'
;MRQVGIFGKRKSGKSALLHALRKTDMMGGTNFSAVEIAGVGKIMLVDTVGVDAPDSTAERSAASIEVALMLIANESFELELAWLSKLRKLGTKIIVVISQSDKFSDGGKNLAAAVSEVSGLETICVSAKDGSGIEELHSKIIEILSHLKR
;
A
#
# COMPACT_ATOMS: atom_id res chain seq x y z
N MET A 1 -13.87 12.02 3.53
CA MET A 1 -13.29 10.71 3.82
C MET A 1 -11.96 10.56 3.11
N ARG A 2 -10.95 10.14 3.83
CA ARG A 2 -9.63 9.93 3.24
C ARG A 2 -9.54 8.56 2.60
N GLN A 3 -8.83 8.47 1.50
CA GLN A 3 -8.71 7.21 0.77
C GLN A 3 -7.26 6.73 0.75
N VAL A 4 -7.08 5.48 1.12
CA VAL A 4 -5.80 4.79 1.06
C VAL A 4 -5.93 3.71 -0.02
N GLY A 5 -5.17 3.86 -1.09
CA GLY A 5 -5.24 2.93 -2.21
C GLY A 5 -4.15 1.88 -2.15
N ILE A 6 -4.49 0.66 -2.53
CA ILE A 6 -3.52 -0.43 -2.59
C ILE A 6 -3.26 -0.73 -4.04
N PHE A 7 -2.04 -0.52 -4.47
CA PHE A 7 -1.59 -0.69 -5.85
C PHE A 7 -0.60 -1.84 -5.93
N GLY A 8 -0.53 -2.46 -7.07
CA GLY A 8 0.42 -3.53 -7.32
C GLY A 8 -0.04 -4.38 -8.49
N LYS A 9 0.83 -5.27 -8.95
CA LYS A 9 0.47 -6.20 -10.00
C LYS A 9 -0.57 -7.19 -9.51
N ARG A 10 -1.25 -7.83 -10.44
CA ARG A 10 -2.11 -8.95 -10.09
C ARG A 10 -1.24 -10.00 -9.37
N LYS A 11 -1.80 -10.67 -8.41
CA LYS A 11 -1.10 -11.68 -7.60
C LYS A 11 0.03 -11.13 -6.73
N SER A 12 0.08 -9.81 -6.53
CA SER A 12 1.05 -9.22 -5.59
C SER A 12 0.58 -9.31 -4.14
N GLY A 13 -0.65 -9.77 -3.92
CA GLY A 13 -1.18 -9.91 -2.57
C GLY A 13 -2.00 -8.73 -2.08
N LYS A 14 -2.54 -7.91 -3.00
CA LYS A 14 -3.32 -6.74 -2.62
C LYS A 14 -4.51 -7.10 -1.73
N SER A 15 -5.31 -8.08 -2.17
CA SER A 15 -6.49 -8.48 -1.40
C SER A 15 -6.14 -9.09 -0.06
N ALA A 16 -5.07 -9.87 -0.01
CA ALA A 16 -4.61 -10.46 1.24
C ALA A 16 -4.14 -9.37 2.21
N LEU A 17 -3.43 -8.37 1.70
CA LEU A 17 -2.98 -7.27 2.53
C LEU A 17 -4.16 -6.45 3.04
N LEU A 18 -5.12 -6.17 2.17
CA LEU A 18 -6.32 -5.44 2.57
C LEU A 18 -7.03 -6.16 3.72
N HIS A 19 -7.17 -7.48 3.58
CA HIS A 19 -7.80 -8.29 4.61
C HIS A 19 -7.01 -8.26 5.93
N ALA A 20 -5.68 -8.34 5.85
CA ALA A 20 -4.83 -8.29 7.03
C ALA A 20 -4.91 -6.94 7.73
N LEU A 21 -4.95 -5.86 6.98
CA LEU A 21 -5.09 -4.53 7.56
C LEU A 21 -6.43 -4.35 8.26
N ARG A 22 -7.48 -4.95 7.72
CA ARG A 22 -8.80 -4.89 8.34
C ARG A 22 -8.87 -5.61 9.68
N LYS A 23 -7.98 -6.57 9.91
CA LYS A 23 -7.96 -7.30 11.19
C LYS A 23 -7.23 -6.57 12.28
N THR A 24 -6.60 -5.44 11.97
CA THR A 24 -5.96 -4.60 12.99
C THR A 24 -7.00 -3.66 13.57
N ASP A 25 -6.55 -2.73 14.41
CA ASP A 25 -7.44 -1.76 15.03
C ASP A 25 -8.01 -0.75 14.04
N MET A 26 -7.65 -0.83 12.77
CA MET A 26 -8.27 -0.02 11.74
C MET A 26 -9.70 -0.43 11.43
N MET A 27 -10.29 -1.33 12.14
CA MET A 27 -11.46 -2.06 11.70
C MET A 27 -12.78 -1.34 11.85
N GLY A 28 -13.55 -1.30 10.79
CA GLY A 28 -14.93 -0.95 10.81
C GLY A 28 -15.86 -2.14 10.92
N GLY A 29 -15.36 -3.33 10.72
CA GLY A 29 -16.14 -4.55 10.88
C GLY A 29 -17.25 -4.77 9.87
N THR A 30 -17.20 -4.14 8.72
CA THR A 30 -18.22 -4.28 7.70
C THR A 30 -17.61 -4.87 6.43
N ASN A 31 -18.45 -5.11 5.43
CA ASN A 31 -17.98 -5.56 4.12
C ASN A 31 -17.29 -4.47 3.33
N PHE A 32 -17.43 -3.23 3.77
CA PHE A 32 -16.78 -2.12 3.11
C PHE A 32 -15.37 -1.94 3.63
N SER A 33 -14.56 -1.31 2.82
CA SER A 33 -13.21 -1.00 3.19
C SER A 33 -13.12 0.26 4.05
N ALA A 34 -14.25 0.83 4.44
CA ALA A 34 -14.25 2.04 5.26
C ALA A 34 -14.02 1.70 6.72
N VAL A 35 -13.14 2.43 7.35
CA VAL A 35 -12.83 2.28 8.78
C VAL A 35 -12.75 3.67 9.39
N GLU A 36 -12.95 3.74 10.71
CA GLU A 36 -12.84 5.00 11.42
C GLU A 36 -11.73 4.87 12.45
N ILE A 37 -10.82 5.85 12.44
CA ILE A 37 -9.66 5.84 13.32
C ILE A 37 -9.70 7.12 14.17
N ALA A 38 -9.56 6.93 15.48
CA ALA A 38 -9.55 8.05 16.42
C ALA A 38 -8.44 9.05 16.05
N GLY A 39 -8.78 10.33 15.96
CA GLY A 39 -7.85 11.39 15.63
C GLY A 39 -7.63 11.60 14.15
N VAL A 40 -8.08 10.69 13.31
CA VAL A 40 -7.90 10.78 11.86
C VAL A 40 -9.24 10.91 11.12
N GLY A 41 -10.26 10.21 11.61
CA GLY A 41 -11.58 10.19 10.99
C GLY A 41 -11.78 8.95 10.15
N LYS A 42 -12.68 9.04 9.19
CA LYS A 42 -12.98 7.89 8.33
C LYS A 42 -11.96 7.74 7.23
N ILE A 43 -11.55 6.51 7.01
CA ILE A 43 -10.59 6.12 5.99
C ILE A 43 -11.23 5.03 5.14
N MET A 44 -11.09 5.14 3.83
CA MET A 44 -11.52 4.09 2.90
C MET A 44 -10.29 3.40 2.34
N LEU A 45 -10.20 2.10 2.55
CA LEU A 45 -9.16 1.28 1.92
C LEU A 45 -9.68 0.84 0.55
N VAL A 46 -8.95 1.21 -0.48
CA VAL A 46 -9.38 0.96 -1.86
C VAL A 46 -8.44 -0.05 -2.51
N ASP A 47 -8.98 -1.20 -2.91
CA ASP A 47 -8.24 -2.19 -3.67
C ASP A 47 -8.35 -1.81 -5.14
N THR A 48 -7.26 -1.43 -5.76
CA THR A 48 -7.28 -1.00 -7.15
C THR A 48 -7.07 -2.17 -8.10
N VAL A 49 -7.34 -1.92 -9.37
CA VAL A 49 -7.01 -2.89 -10.42
C VAL A 49 -5.48 -3.01 -10.46
N GLY A 50 -4.97 -4.20 -10.82
CA GLY A 50 -3.53 -4.39 -10.91
C GLY A 50 -2.89 -3.39 -11.86
N VAL A 51 -1.71 -2.90 -11.49
CA VAL A 51 -1.00 -1.91 -12.32
C VAL A 51 -0.58 -2.50 -13.67
N ASP A 52 -0.57 -3.82 -13.78
CA ASP A 52 -0.28 -4.54 -15.03
C ASP A 52 -1.54 -4.87 -15.83
N ALA A 53 -2.70 -4.41 -15.37
CA ALA A 53 -3.95 -4.62 -16.09
C ALA A 53 -4.03 -3.65 -17.27
N PRO A 54 -4.69 -4.06 -18.37
CA PRO A 54 -4.71 -3.23 -19.58
C PRO A 54 -5.63 -2.01 -19.51
N ASP A 55 -6.54 -1.93 -18.56
CA ASP A 55 -7.46 -0.80 -18.51
C ASP A 55 -6.91 0.35 -17.68
N SER A 56 -7.54 1.51 -17.78
CA SER A 56 -7.09 2.73 -17.11
C SER A 56 -7.82 3.01 -15.79
N THR A 57 -8.55 2.04 -15.27
CA THR A 57 -9.33 2.25 -14.04
C THR A 57 -8.45 2.64 -12.87
N ALA A 58 -7.26 2.00 -12.78
CA ALA A 58 -6.34 2.31 -11.70
C ALA A 58 -5.88 3.77 -11.74
N GLU A 59 -5.70 4.34 -12.94
CA GLU A 59 -5.29 5.73 -13.07
C GLU A 59 -6.41 6.68 -12.62
N ARG A 60 -7.65 6.35 -12.92
CA ARG A 60 -8.78 7.16 -12.47
C ARG A 60 -8.91 7.12 -10.96
N SER A 61 -8.74 5.94 -10.38
CA SER A 61 -8.82 5.78 -8.93
C SER A 61 -7.71 6.57 -8.23
N ALA A 62 -6.53 6.60 -8.86
CA ALA A 62 -5.37 7.25 -8.24
C ALA A 62 -5.60 8.73 -7.95
N ALA A 63 -6.43 9.40 -8.75
CA ALA A 63 -6.66 10.83 -8.58
C ALA A 63 -7.32 11.18 -7.24
N SER A 64 -8.06 10.25 -6.64
CA SER A 64 -8.74 10.49 -5.37
C SER A 64 -8.02 9.89 -4.17
N ILE A 65 -6.88 9.23 -4.39
CA ILE A 65 -6.14 8.54 -3.33
C ILE A 65 -5.19 9.53 -2.66
N GLU A 66 -5.21 9.57 -1.34
CA GLU A 66 -4.32 10.44 -0.57
C GLU A 66 -3.04 9.73 -0.15
N VAL A 67 -3.14 8.44 0.16
CA VAL A 67 -1.98 7.61 0.50
C VAL A 67 -2.04 6.36 -0.36
N ALA A 68 -0.95 6.05 -1.03
CA ALA A 68 -0.85 4.86 -1.87
C ALA A 68 0.11 3.86 -1.26
N LEU A 69 -0.32 2.62 -1.18
CA LEU A 69 0.55 1.51 -0.81
C LEU A 69 0.90 0.80 -2.11
N MET A 70 2.16 0.89 -2.51
CA MET A 70 2.63 0.24 -3.73
C MET A 70 3.27 -1.09 -3.37
N LEU A 71 2.63 -2.18 -3.75
CA LEU A 71 3.11 -3.52 -3.43
C LEU A 71 4.08 -4.01 -4.48
N ILE A 72 5.22 -4.48 -4.02
CA ILE A 72 6.25 -5.09 -4.86
C ILE A 72 6.51 -6.47 -4.30
N ALA A 73 6.31 -7.49 -5.13
CA ALA A 73 6.40 -8.88 -4.68
C ALA A 73 7.57 -9.63 -5.30
N ASN A 74 8.30 -9.02 -6.21
CA ASN A 74 9.46 -9.66 -6.84
C ASN A 74 10.43 -8.62 -7.39
N GLU A 75 11.52 -9.09 -7.96
CA GLU A 75 12.59 -8.22 -8.44
C GLU A 75 12.28 -7.49 -9.75
N SER A 76 11.19 -7.85 -10.42
CA SER A 76 10.77 -7.18 -11.65
C SER A 76 9.77 -6.08 -11.30
N PHE A 77 10.28 -4.92 -10.91
CA PHE A 77 9.42 -3.84 -10.42
C PHE A 77 9.45 -2.58 -11.28
N GLU A 78 9.79 -2.70 -12.55
CA GLU A 78 9.84 -1.56 -13.46
C GLU A 78 8.47 -0.89 -13.61
N LEU A 79 7.42 -1.69 -13.69
CA LEU A 79 6.06 -1.17 -13.84
C LEU A 79 5.63 -0.41 -12.61
N GLU A 80 5.98 -0.93 -11.44
CA GLU A 80 5.68 -0.27 -10.19
C GLU A 80 6.43 1.06 -10.08
N LEU A 81 7.68 1.11 -10.53
CA LEU A 81 8.43 2.37 -10.52
C LEU A 81 7.79 3.41 -11.41
N ALA A 82 7.27 3.01 -12.57
CA ALA A 82 6.56 3.93 -13.47
C ALA A 82 5.32 4.49 -12.77
N TRP A 83 4.60 3.66 -12.03
CA TRP A 83 3.44 4.10 -11.29
C TRP A 83 3.80 5.04 -10.15
N LEU A 84 4.94 4.81 -9.49
CA LEU A 84 5.41 5.72 -8.45
C LEU A 84 5.58 7.13 -9.00
N SER A 85 6.13 7.27 -10.20
CA SER A 85 6.26 8.58 -10.83
C SER A 85 4.91 9.25 -11.06
N LYS A 86 3.93 8.49 -11.53
CA LYS A 86 2.58 9.02 -11.75
C LYS A 86 1.95 9.50 -10.44
N LEU A 87 2.09 8.70 -9.38
CA LEU A 87 1.51 9.04 -8.10
C LEU A 87 2.17 10.28 -7.49
N ARG A 88 3.49 10.41 -7.66
CA ARG A 88 4.19 11.61 -7.19
C ARG A 88 3.69 12.86 -7.87
N LYS A 89 3.40 12.80 -9.16
CA LYS A 89 2.87 13.94 -9.90
C LYS A 89 1.50 14.35 -9.40
N LEU A 90 0.74 13.42 -8.87
CA LEU A 90 -0.58 13.70 -8.30
C LEU A 90 -0.51 14.21 -6.87
N GLY A 91 0.68 14.25 -6.27
CA GLY A 91 0.84 14.68 -4.89
C GLY A 91 0.49 13.64 -3.87
N THR A 92 0.29 12.39 -4.28
CA THR A 92 -0.08 11.30 -3.41
C THR A 92 1.09 10.92 -2.52
N LYS A 93 0.84 10.69 -1.23
CA LYS A 93 1.85 10.15 -0.33
C LYS A 93 1.97 8.66 -0.58
N ILE A 94 3.20 8.15 -0.63
CA ILE A 94 3.45 6.78 -1.05
C ILE A 94 4.22 6.02 0.03
N ILE A 95 3.76 4.81 0.31
CA ILE A 95 4.51 3.83 1.09
C ILE A 95 4.76 2.65 0.18
N VAL A 96 6.02 2.26 0.01
CA VAL A 96 6.35 1.07 -0.76
C VAL A 96 6.32 -0.13 0.17
N VAL A 97 5.63 -1.17 -0.25
CA VAL A 97 5.42 -2.37 0.57
C VAL A 97 6.00 -3.57 -0.18
N ILE A 98 6.97 -4.23 0.43
CA ILE A 98 7.44 -5.51 -0.10
C ILE A 98 6.47 -6.56 0.45
N SER A 99 5.56 -6.99 -0.40
CA SER A 99 4.52 -7.94 -0.01
C SER A 99 5.04 -9.37 -0.08
N GLN A 100 4.34 -10.27 0.60
CA GLN A 100 4.69 -11.69 0.59
C GLN A 100 6.12 -11.93 1.05
N SER A 101 6.54 -11.19 2.07
CA SER A 101 7.91 -11.25 2.56
C SER A 101 8.31 -12.64 3.06
N ASP A 102 7.35 -13.48 3.42
CA ASP A 102 7.56 -14.85 3.83
C ASP A 102 8.17 -15.72 2.72
N LYS A 103 8.06 -15.27 1.47
CA LYS A 103 8.62 -16.02 0.33
C LYS A 103 10.11 -15.77 0.13
N PHE A 104 10.66 -14.76 0.79
CA PHE A 104 12.08 -14.42 0.67
C PHE A 104 12.84 -14.95 1.88
N SER A 105 14.02 -15.53 1.63
CA SER A 105 14.83 -16.07 2.73
C SER A 105 15.30 -15.00 3.70
N ASP A 106 15.45 -13.77 3.22
CA ASP A 106 15.87 -12.63 4.05
C ASP A 106 14.71 -11.75 4.52
N GLY A 107 13.47 -12.22 4.32
CA GLY A 107 12.30 -11.43 4.66
C GLY A 107 12.05 -10.25 3.73
N GLY A 108 12.69 -10.23 2.56
CA GLY A 108 12.54 -9.18 1.58
C GLY A 108 13.46 -7.98 1.78
N LYS A 109 14.42 -8.08 2.67
CA LYS A 109 15.30 -6.94 2.99
C LYS A 109 16.15 -6.48 1.82
N ASN A 110 16.69 -7.41 1.03
CA ASN A 110 17.50 -7.04 -0.12
C ASN A 110 16.65 -6.35 -1.19
N LEU A 111 15.45 -6.85 -1.42
CA LEU A 111 14.53 -6.22 -2.37
C LEU A 111 14.12 -4.84 -1.88
N ALA A 112 13.83 -4.70 -0.59
CA ALA A 112 13.47 -3.43 0.00
C ALA A 112 14.59 -2.40 -0.17
N ALA A 113 15.83 -2.81 0.06
CA ALA A 113 16.98 -1.92 -0.10
C ALA A 113 17.13 -1.47 -1.54
N ALA A 114 16.96 -2.40 -2.51
CA ALA A 114 17.07 -2.07 -3.92
C ALA A 114 15.98 -1.08 -4.35
N VAL A 115 14.75 -1.29 -3.92
CA VAL A 115 13.65 -0.40 -4.26
C VAL A 115 13.83 0.97 -3.59
N SER A 116 14.24 0.98 -2.34
CA SER A 116 14.46 2.23 -1.61
C SER A 116 15.56 3.06 -2.27
N GLU A 117 16.62 2.40 -2.75
CA GLU A 117 17.73 3.09 -3.41
C GLU A 117 17.28 3.79 -4.68
N VAL A 118 16.48 3.12 -5.52
CA VAL A 118 16.07 3.70 -6.81
C VAL A 118 14.89 4.64 -6.67
N SER A 119 14.03 4.45 -5.68
CA SER A 119 12.83 5.27 -5.53
C SER A 119 13.01 6.43 -4.55
N GLY A 120 13.94 6.30 -3.62
CA GLY A 120 14.08 7.27 -2.55
C GLY A 120 12.96 7.23 -1.52
N LEU A 121 12.13 6.18 -1.55
CA LEU A 121 10.98 6.06 -0.67
C LEU A 121 11.22 5.03 0.41
N GLU A 122 10.53 5.22 1.54
CA GLU A 122 10.58 4.27 2.63
C GLU A 122 9.87 2.98 2.22
N THR A 123 10.46 1.84 2.55
CA THR A 123 9.87 0.54 2.23
C THR A 123 9.64 -0.26 3.50
N ILE A 124 8.54 -0.99 3.53
CA ILE A 124 8.17 -1.84 4.66
C ILE A 124 7.92 -3.25 4.12
N CYS A 125 8.54 -4.24 4.73
CA CYS A 125 8.35 -5.63 4.34
C CYS A 125 7.20 -6.22 5.16
N VAL A 126 6.23 -6.84 4.48
CA VAL A 126 5.06 -7.41 5.14
C VAL A 126 4.75 -8.80 4.63
N SER A 127 4.12 -9.60 5.47
CA SER A 127 3.53 -10.87 5.09
C SER A 127 2.12 -10.95 5.65
N ALA A 128 1.13 -10.97 4.76
CA ALA A 128 -0.25 -11.14 5.18
C ALA A 128 -0.47 -12.54 5.75
N LYS A 129 0.38 -13.50 5.35
CA LYS A 129 0.25 -14.88 5.80
C LYS A 129 0.63 -15.06 7.27
N ASP A 130 1.75 -14.47 7.69
CA ASP A 130 2.22 -14.64 9.07
C ASP A 130 2.10 -13.38 9.93
N GLY A 131 1.63 -12.27 9.34
CA GLY A 131 1.41 -11.03 10.06
C GLY A 131 2.63 -10.14 10.21
N SER A 132 3.78 -10.55 9.66
CA SER A 132 5.00 -9.75 9.78
C SER A 132 4.83 -8.38 9.12
N GLY A 133 5.23 -7.34 9.82
CA GLY A 133 5.23 -5.97 9.29
C GLY A 133 3.88 -5.30 9.18
N ILE A 134 2.78 -6.01 9.46
CA ILE A 134 1.44 -5.46 9.32
C ILE A 134 1.20 -4.31 10.30
N GLU A 135 1.61 -4.48 11.56
CA GLU A 135 1.45 -3.42 12.56
C GLU A 135 2.30 -2.21 12.22
N GLU A 136 3.50 -2.44 11.74
CA GLU A 136 4.39 -1.34 11.32
C GLU A 136 3.76 -0.55 10.18
N LEU A 137 3.21 -1.26 9.18
CA LEU A 137 2.53 -0.62 8.06
C LEU A 137 1.30 0.16 8.53
N HIS A 138 0.52 -0.43 9.40
CA HIS A 138 -0.66 0.21 9.98
C HIS A 138 -0.28 1.51 10.67
N SER A 139 0.75 1.47 11.52
CA SER A 139 1.21 2.65 12.24
C SER A 139 1.70 3.73 11.29
N LYS A 140 2.38 3.34 10.21
CA LYS A 140 2.89 4.28 9.23
C LYS A 140 1.75 4.96 8.48
N ILE A 141 0.73 4.22 8.12
CA ILE A 141 -0.45 4.80 7.46
C ILE A 141 -1.09 5.85 8.36
N ILE A 142 -1.29 5.52 9.63
CA ILE A 142 -1.90 6.44 10.57
C ILE A 142 -1.04 7.68 10.77
N GLU A 143 0.27 7.50 10.88
CA GLU A 143 1.20 8.61 11.02
C GLU A 143 1.08 9.60 9.86
N ILE A 144 1.08 9.07 8.63
CA ILE A 144 0.98 9.92 7.45
C ILE A 144 -0.37 10.64 7.41
N LEU A 145 -1.45 9.92 7.65
CA LEU A 145 -2.79 10.50 7.62
C LEU A 145 -2.98 11.58 8.68
N SER A 146 -2.39 11.40 9.85
CA SER A 146 -2.54 12.39 10.91
C SER A 146 -1.77 13.68 10.61
N HIS A 147 -0.81 13.64 9.72
CA HIS A 147 -0.06 14.82 9.32
C HIS A 147 -0.60 15.51 8.08
N LEU A 148 -1.57 14.91 7.40
CA LEU A 148 -2.18 15.52 6.23
C LEU A 148 -3.12 16.64 6.67
N LYS A 149 -3.02 17.77 6.01
CA LYS A 149 -3.93 18.89 6.27
C LYS A 149 -5.27 18.63 5.58
N ARG A 150 -6.29 19.12 6.22
CA ARG A 150 -7.65 19.00 5.69
C ARG A 150 -8.03 20.14 4.80
#